data_420bee1b5130e85a771e74b11cda29f2
#
_entry.id   420bee1b5130e85a771e74b11cda29f2
#
_cell.length_a   1.000
_cell.length_b   1.000
_cell.length_c   1.000
_cell.angle_alpha   90.00
_cell.angle_beta   90.00
_cell.angle_gamma   90.00
#
_symmetry.space_group_name_H-M   'P 1'
#
loop_
_entity.id
_entity.type
_entity.pdbx_description
1 polymer ?
#
loop_
_entity_poly.entity_id
_entity_poly.type
_entity_poly.pdbx_seq_one_letter_code
_entity_poly.pdbx_strand_id
1 'polypeptide(L)'
;MMQYAVTGKPASPMPSRISSWGIYDVFTVKNDEQIFLAVVTDTSWKIFCEIFGFQDLFADERITSNNLRVEAREWLIPELRARLKGYSAQTLADLFEQNGLPYAPISKPHELLNDPHLTETGGLARIRLPDPQEDRIEGLTPLLPLVMDGERLGVRLDPPRLGEHTSAILESLGYGVMDIAQLCRDGVVRIREAA
;
A
#
# COMPACT_ATOMS: atom_id res chain seq x y z
N MET A 1 16.45 -18.42 -10.81
CA MET A 1 17.16 -19.57 -11.42
C MET A 1 18.29 -19.13 -12.36
N MET A 2 18.09 -18.21 -13.31
CA MET A 2 19.15 -17.73 -14.23
C MET A 2 20.37 -17.16 -13.50
N GLN A 3 20.18 -16.36 -12.46
CA GLN A 3 21.30 -15.82 -11.66
C GLN A 3 22.16 -16.94 -11.06
N TYR A 4 21.54 -17.98 -10.51
CA TYR A 4 22.27 -19.11 -9.94
C TYR A 4 23.06 -19.88 -11.02
N ALA A 5 22.45 -20.07 -12.18
CA ALA A 5 23.12 -20.78 -13.28
C ALA A 5 24.36 -20.05 -13.79
N VAL A 6 24.36 -18.71 -13.75
CA VAL A 6 25.49 -17.87 -14.22
C VAL A 6 26.54 -17.64 -13.14
N THR A 7 26.12 -17.41 -11.88
CA THR A 7 27.00 -16.97 -10.81
C THR A 7 27.36 -18.07 -9.81
N GLY A 8 26.65 -19.20 -9.80
CA GLY A 8 26.75 -20.25 -8.78
C GLY A 8 26.27 -19.84 -7.40
N LYS A 9 25.69 -18.64 -7.27
CA LYS A 9 25.22 -18.09 -5.99
C LYS A 9 23.70 -17.94 -5.98
N PRO A 10 22.99 -18.40 -4.94
CA PRO A 10 21.57 -18.18 -4.82
C PRO A 10 21.25 -16.69 -4.69
N ALA A 11 20.06 -16.29 -5.17
CA ALA A 11 19.57 -14.93 -4.93
C ALA A 11 19.36 -14.72 -3.43
N SER A 12 19.79 -13.56 -2.90
CA SER A 12 19.55 -13.19 -1.51
C SER A 12 18.07 -12.94 -1.27
N PRO A 13 17.50 -13.41 -0.14
CA PRO A 13 16.11 -13.10 0.22
C PRO A 13 15.94 -11.61 0.58
N MET A 14 14.73 -11.09 0.47
CA MET A 14 14.38 -9.79 1.02
C MET A 14 14.50 -9.84 2.56
N PRO A 15 15.00 -8.79 3.24
CA PRO A 15 15.42 -7.48 2.75
C PRO A 15 16.90 -7.37 2.35
N SER A 16 17.69 -8.42 2.46
CA SER A 16 19.13 -8.42 2.16
C SER A 16 19.46 -8.33 0.66
N ARG A 17 18.44 -8.21 -0.18
CA ARG A 17 18.58 -8.08 -1.62
C ARG A 17 19.18 -6.72 -1.99
N ILE A 18 20.23 -6.73 -2.82
CA ILE A 18 20.77 -5.51 -3.39
C ILE A 18 19.75 -4.92 -4.37
N SER A 19 19.49 -3.61 -4.25
CA SER A 19 18.63 -2.90 -5.18
C SER A 19 19.20 -2.97 -6.60
N SER A 20 18.32 -3.08 -7.60
CA SER A 20 18.72 -3.01 -9.00
C SER A 20 18.92 -1.55 -9.49
N TRP A 21 18.51 -0.58 -8.67
CA TRP A 21 18.58 0.84 -8.99
C TRP A 21 19.27 1.64 -7.89
N GLY A 22 20.00 2.65 -8.31
CA GLY A 22 20.73 3.53 -7.40
C GLY A 22 19.80 4.29 -6.48
N ILE A 23 18.71 4.86 -7.04
CA ILE A 23 17.71 5.59 -6.28
C ILE A 23 16.35 4.95 -6.54
N TYR A 24 15.86 4.25 -5.55
CA TYR A 24 14.56 3.57 -5.54
C TYR A 24 14.22 3.32 -4.08
N ASP A 25 13.72 4.35 -3.40
CA ASP A 25 13.64 4.34 -1.94
C ASP A 25 12.58 5.31 -1.42
N VAL A 26 12.19 5.11 -0.16
CA VAL A 26 11.35 6.05 0.58
C VAL A 26 12.25 7.10 1.24
N PHE A 27 11.90 8.36 1.03
CA PHE A 27 12.56 9.52 1.62
C PHE A 27 11.66 10.15 2.67
N THR A 28 12.19 10.33 3.88
CA THR A 28 11.58 11.17 4.90
C THR A 28 12.03 12.60 4.68
N VAL A 29 11.09 13.48 4.47
CA VAL A 29 11.28 14.87 4.06
C VAL A 29 10.76 15.85 5.13
N LYS A 30 10.42 17.07 4.76
CA LYS A 30 9.96 18.11 5.69
C LYS A 30 8.74 17.62 6.49
N ASN A 31 8.67 17.97 7.77
CA ASN A 31 7.59 17.60 8.71
C ASN A 31 7.38 16.08 8.88
N ASP A 32 8.44 15.28 8.70
CA ASP A 32 8.40 13.81 8.75
C ASP A 32 7.44 13.17 7.73
N GLU A 33 7.05 13.91 6.69
CA GLU A 33 6.32 13.37 5.55
C GLU A 33 7.20 12.35 4.81
N GLN A 34 6.56 11.40 4.14
CA GLN A 34 7.27 10.37 3.38
C GLN A 34 6.82 10.36 1.92
N ILE A 35 7.78 10.19 1.04
CA ILE A 35 7.56 10.04 -0.40
C ILE A 35 8.50 8.99 -0.97
N PHE A 36 7.98 8.13 -1.83
CA PHE A 36 8.80 7.21 -2.61
C PHE A 36 9.28 7.91 -3.88
N LEU A 37 10.58 7.86 -4.13
CA LEU A 37 11.20 8.44 -5.31
C LEU A 37 12.00 7.39 -6.08
N ALA A 38 11.88 7.41 -7.41
CA ALA A 38 12.61 6.51 -8.29
C ALA A 38 13.37 7.27 -9.37
N VAL A 39 14.70 7.10 -9.39
CA VAL A 39 15.59 7.62 -10.43
C VAL A 39 16.38 6.44 -10.97
N VAL A 40 15.83 5.78 -11.99
CA VAL A 40 16.22 4.42 -12.37
C VAL A 40 17.11 4.36 -13.62
N THR A 41 17.21 5.44 -14.38
CA THR A 41 18.02 5.53 -15.58
C THR A 41 19.04 6.66 -15.48
N ASP A 42 20.06 6.65 -16.36
CA ASP A 42 21.04 7.73 -16.39
C ASP A 42 20.41 9.05 -16.93
N THR A 43 19.41 8.94 -17.81
CA THR A 43 18.62 10.10 -18.24
C THR A 43 17.82 10.69 -17.07
N SER A 44 17.14 9.85 -16.29
CA SER A 44 16.41 10.30 -15.09
C SER A 44 17.34 10.92 -14.05
N TRP A 45 18.57 10.40 -13.93
CA TRP A 45 19.59 10.97 -13.04
C TRP A 45 20.01 12.38 -13.46
N LYS A 46 20.22 12.58 -14.76
CA LYS A 46 20.52 13.91 -15.30
C LYS A 46 19.41 14.90 -14.98
N ILE A 47 18.16 14.56 -15.32
CA ILE A 47 16.98 15.39 -15.02
C ILE A 47 16.88 15.70 -13.53
N PHE A 48 17.03 14.69 -12.68
CA PHE A 48 17.00 14.83 -11.23
C PHE A 48 18.05 15.83 -10.73
N CYS A 49 19.30 15.71 -11.19
CA CYS A 49 20.35 16.65 -10.80
C CYS A 49 20.08 18.08 -11.32
N GLU A 50 19.52 18.21 -12.50
CA GLU A 50 19.19 19.53 -13.08
C GLU A 50 18.09 20.24 -12.28
N ILE A 51 16.98 19.57 -11.94
CA ILE A 51 15.84 20.20 -11.23
C ILE A 51 16.18 20.60 -9.79
N PHE A 52 17.12 19.88 -9.14
CA PHE A 52 17.56 20.19 -7.78
C PHE A 52 18.87 20.99 -7.72
N GLY A 53 19.51 21.29 -8.85
CA GLY A 53 20.78 21.99 -8.89
C GLY A 53 21.96 21.18 -8.31
N PHE A 54 21.90 19.84 -8.34
CA PHE A 54 22.94 18.95 -7.81
C PHE A 54 24.06 18.70 -8.83
N GLN A 55 24.67 19.77 -9.32
CA GLN A 55 25.73 19.71 -10.33
C GLN A 55 26.98 18.97 -9.83
N ASP A 56 27.28 19.06 -8.53
CA ASP A 56 28.35 18.34 -7.89
C ASP A 56 28.15 16.82 -7.95
N LEU A 57 26.94 16.35 -7.70
CA LEU A 57 26.61 14.92 -7.82
C LEU A 57 26.59 14.46 -9.29
N PHE A 58 26.12 15.32 -10.21
CA PHE A 58 26.12 14.98 -11.62
C PHE A 58 27.52 14.83 -12.20
N ALA A 59 28.49 15.66 -11.73
CA ALA A 59 29.88 15.65 -12.15
C ALA A 59 30.73 14.57 -11.43
N ASP A 60 30.18 13.87 -10.45
CA ASP A 60 30.94 12.87 -9.68
C ASP A 60 31.12 11.58 -10.49
N GLU A 61 32.36 11.27 -10.88
CA GLU A 61 32.71 10.10 -11.67
C GLU A 61 32.35 8.77 -11.00
N ARG A 62 32.20 8.75 -9.66
CA ARG A 62 31.84 7.54 -8.90
C ARG A 62 30.40 7.11 -9.06
N ILE A 63 29.52 7.93 -9.63
CA ILE A 63 28.07 7.69 -9.75
C ILE A 63 27.51 8.03 -11.13
N THR A 64 28.33 8.00 -12.17
CA THR A 64 27.93 8.35 -13.54
C THR A 64 26.93 7.39 -14.17
N SER A 65 26.90 6.13 -13.76
CA SER A 65 25.96 5.13 -14.26
C SER A 65 25.08 4.56 -13.14
N ASN A 66 23.93 3.97 -13.51
CA ASN A 66 23.07 3.31 -12.52
C ASN A 66 23.81 2.26 -11.69
N ASN A 67 24.67 1.47 -12.31
CA ASN A 67 25.42 0.43 -11.60
C ASN A 67 26.35 1.05 -10.53
N LEU A 68 27.07 2.10 -10.87
CA LEU A 68 27.91 2.83 -9.93
C LEU A 68 27.07 3.47 -8.81
N ARG A 69 25.89 4.00 -9.11
CA ARG A 69 24.98 4.52 -8.09
C ARG A 69 24.44 3.42 -7.17
N VAL A 70 24.24 2.21 -7.68
CA VAL A 70 23.86 1.03 -6.86
C VAL A 70 24.99 0.68 -5.88
N GLU A 71 26.22 0.67 -6.32
CA GLU A 71 27.40 0.43 -5.48
C GLU A 71 27.60 1.54 -4.44
N ALA A 72 27.29 2.78 -4.82
CA ALA A 72 27.42 3.96 -3.99
C ALA A 72 26.26 4.19 -3.00
N ARG A 73 25.20 3.36 -3.00
CA ARG A 73 23.97 3.57 -2.21
C ARG A 73 24.24 3.85 -0.72
N GLU A 74 25.27 3.22 -0.15
CA GLU A 74 25.57 3.35 1.27
C GLU A 74 25.84 4.81 1.70
N TRP A 75 26.49 5.59 0.84
CA TRP A 75 26.73 7.02 1.09
C TRP A 75 25.78 7.93 0.30
N LEU A 76 25.38 7.54 -0.92
CA LEU A 76 24.55 8.38 -1.79
C LEU A 76 23.14 8.58 -1.23
N ILE A 77 22.49 7.53 -0.71
CA ILE A 77 21.14 7.65 -0.17
C ILE A 77 21.08 8.56 1.07
N PRO A 78 21.97 8.44 2.06
CA PRO A 78 22.02 9.41 3.16
C PRO A 78 22.27 10.86 2.70
N GLU A 79 23.15 11.08 1.72
CA GLU A 79 23.39 12.40 1.14
C GLU A 79 22.15 13.01 0.50
N LEU A 80 21.44 12.23 -0.31
CA LEU A 80 20.19 12.65 -0.92
C LEU A 80 19.10 12.92 0.11
N ARG A 81 18.99 12.10 1.15
CA ARG A 81 18.07 12.35 2.28
C ARG A 81 18.34 13.68 2.96
N ALA A 82 19.61 14.01 3.18
CA ALA A 82 19.98 15.29 3.76
C ALA A 82 19.60 16.47 2.87
N ARG A 83 19.87 16.39 1.56
CA ARG A 83 19.55 17.45 0.59
C ARG A 83 18.03 17.64 0.38
N LEU A 84 17.27 16.56 0.40
CA LEU A 84 15.83 16.61 0.16
C LEU A 84 15.01 16.92 1.43
N LYS A 85 15.60 16.89 2.60
CA LYS A 85 14.90 17.08 3.88
C LYS A 85 14.15 18.41 4.01
N GLY A 86 14.59 19.44 3.29
CA GLY A 86 13.94 20.77 3.31
C GLY A 86 12.68 20.89 2.46
N TYR A 87 12.41 19.94 1.57
CA TYR A 87 11.25 19.96 0.68
C TYR A 87 10.04 19.28 1.33
N SER A 88 8.81 19.74 1.03
CA SER A 88 7.61 18.99 1.37
C SER A 88 7.41 17.82 0.39
N ALA A 89 6.67 16.78 0.81
CA ALA A 89 6.34 15.66 -0.09
C ALA A 89 5.58 16.13 -1.33
N GLN A 90 4.67 17.11 -1.17
CA GLN A 90 3.93 17.70 -2.30
C GLN A 90 4.85 18.42 -3.29
N THR A 91 5.80 19.23 -2.81
CA THR A 91 6.76 19.92 -3.68
C THR A 91 7.58 18.91 -4.51
N LEU A 92 8.03 17.83 -3.88
CA LEU A 92 8.76 16.78 -4.58
C LEU A 92 7.88 16.04 -5.60
N ALA A 93 6.63 15.74 -5.23
CA ALA A 93 5.66 15.13 -6.14
C ALA A 93 5.46 15.99 -7.40
N ASP A 94 5.19 17.30 -7.22
CA ASP A 94 4.98 18.24 -8.32
C ASP A 94 6.21 18.33 -9.24
N LEU A 95 7.42 18.42 -8.66
CA LEU A 95 8.66 18.46 -9.43
C LEU A 95 8.90 17.17 -10.22
N PHE A 96 8.64 16.01 -9.62
CA PHE A 96 8.80 14.73 -10.28
C PHE A 96 7.78 14.55 -11.40
N GLU A 97 6.52 14.90 -11.17
CA GLU A 97 5.46 14.83 -12.18
C GLU A 97 5.74 15.73 -13.38
N GLN A 98 6.07 17.00 -13.14
CA GLN A 98 6.40 17.97 -14.20
C GLN A 98 7.58 17.55 -15.08
N ASN A 99 8.51 16.77 -14.53
CA ASN A 99 9.71 16.33 -15.23
C ASN A 99 9.68 14.84 -15.65
N GLY A 100 8.53 14.17 -15.52
CA GLY A 100 8.35 12.78 -15.93
C GLY A 100 9.17 11.77 -15.12
N LEU A 101 9.49 12.10 -13.87
CA LEU A 101 10.19 11.20 -12.95
C LEU A 101 9.19 10.41 -12.12
N PRO A 102 9.38 9.09 -11.95
CA PRO A 102 8.46 8.27 -11.15
C PRO A 102 8.54 8.60 -9.65
N TYR A 103 7.38 8.73 -9.03
CA TYR A 103 7.23 8.90 -7.59
C TYR A 103 5.95 8.23 -7.10
N ALA A 104 5.81 8.06 -5.79
CA ALA A 104 4.55 7.71 -5.16
C ALA A 104 4.44 8.34 -3.77
N PRO A 105 3.31 8.95 -3.43
CA PRO A 105 3.04 9.38 -2.07
C PRO A 105 2.96 8.17 -1.15
N ILE A 106 3.41 8.32 0.09
CA ILE A 106 3.24 7.31 1.13
C ILE A 106 2.05 7.73 1.99
N SER A 107 0.90 7.14 1.71
CA SER A 107 -0.34 7.44 2.44
C SER A 107 -0.53 6.49 3.61
N LYS A 108 -1.10 7.00 4.69
CA LYS A 108 -1.55 6.18 5.82
C LYS A 108 -2.94 5.57 5.50
N PRO A 109 -3.29 4.40 6.05
CA PRO A 109 -4.54 3.73 5.70
C PRO A 109 -5.80 4.59 5.85
N HIS A 110 -5.86 5.45 6.86
CA HIS A 110 -7.02 6.32 7.08
C HIS A 110 -7.12 7.49 6.08
N GLU A 111 -6.02 7.89 5.45
CA GLU A 111 -6.00 8.94 4.43
C GLU A 111 -6.67 8.49 3.13
N LEU A 112 -6.72 7.17 2.88
CA LEU A 112 -7.41 6.59 1.72
C LEU A 112 -8.91 6.92 1.68
N LEU A 113 -9.53 7.15 2.83
CA LEU A 113 -10.95 7.53 2.89
C LEU A 113 -11.22 8.92 2.30
N ASN A 114 -10.20 9.74 2.12
CA ASN A 114 -10.26 11.06 1.50
C ASN A 114 -9.46 11.13 0.19
N ASP A 115 -8.98 9.99 -0.31
CA ASP A 115 -8.22 9.93 -1.56
C ASP A 115 -9.12 10.32 -2.75
N PRO A 116 -8.74 11.32 -3.57
CA PRO A 116 -9.54 11.78 -4.70
C PRO A 116 -9.86 10.66 -5.69
N HIS A 117 -8.92 9.76 -5.95
CA HIS A 117 -9.16 8.63 -6.86
C HIS A 117 -10.28 7.72 -6.35
N LEU A 118 -10.30 7.40 -5.05
CA LEU A 118 -11.34 6.55 -4.48
C LEU A 118 -12.69 7.28 -4.37
N THR A 119 -12.68 8.56 -3.99
CA THR A 119 -13.91 9.34 -3.83
C THR A 119 -14.58 9.67 -5.15
N GLU A 120 -13.82 10.09 -6.16
CA GLU A 120 -14.34 10.50 -7.48
C GLU A 120 -14.73 9.31 -8.36
N THR A 121 -14.06 8.17 -8.21
CA THR A 121 -14.35 6.97 -9.01
C THR A 121 -15.39 6.04 -8.38
N GLY A 122 -16.01 6.42 -7.24
CA GLY A 122 -16.93 5.55 -6.50
C GLY A 122 -16.23 4.33 -5.89
N GLY A 123 -14.96 4.47 -5.53
CA GLY A 123 -14.15 3.41 -4.93
C GLY A 123 -14.42 3.15 -3.45
N LEU A 124 -15.29 3.94 -2.81
CA LEU A 124 -15.68 3.80 -1.40
C LEU A 124 -17.17 3.45 -1.28
N ALA A 125 -17.50 2.63 -0.30
CA ALA A 125 -18.87 2.32 0.05
C ALA A 125 -19.13 2.49 1.55
N ARG A 126 -20.37 2.83 1.92
CA ARG A 126 -20.84 2.83 3.30
C ARG A 126 -21.15 1.42 3.74
N ILE A 127 -20.74 1.08 4.95
CA ILE A 127 -21.08 -0.17 5.65
C ILE A 127 -21.51 0.14 7.07
N ARG A 128 -22.29 -0.76 7.67
CA ARG A 128 -22.67 -0.68 9.06
C ARG A 128 -21.91 -1.71 9.88
N LEU A 129 -20.98 -1.24 10.67
CA LEU A 129 -20.13 -2.06 11.53
C LEU A 129 -20.86 -2.41 12.84
N PRO A 130 -20.76 -3.64 13.34
CA PRO A 130 -21.26 -3.99 14.67
C PRO A 130 -20.60 -3.12 15.74
N ASP A 131 -21.41 -2.55 16.63
CA ASP A 131 -20.95 -1.79 17.79
C ASP A 131 -21.57 -2.34 19.08
N PRO A 132 -20.83 -2.38 20.19
CA PRO A 132 -21.35 -2.86 21.48
C PRO A 132 -22.38 -1.91 22.12
N GLN A 133 -22.34 -0.62 21.82
CA GLN A 133 -23.16 0.41 22.46
C GLN A 133 -24.32 0.88 21.59
N GLU A 134 -24.10 1.03 20.29
CA GLU A 134 -25.06 1.64 19.37
C GLU A 134 -25.65 0.65 18.36
N ASP A 135 -25.72 -0.65 18.66
CA ASP A 135 -26.10 -1.71 17.71
C ASP A 135 -25.21 -1.74 16.46
N ARG A 136 -25.20 -0.69 15.64
CA ARG A 136 -24.31 -0.54 14.46
C ARG A 136 -23.89 0.91 14.27
N ILE A 137 -22.63 1.10 13.90
CA ILE A 137 -22.09 2.42 13.49
C ILE A 137 -21.81 2.43 11.99
N GLU A 138 -21.95 3.57 11.37
CA GLU A 138 -21.57 3.76 9.97
C GLU A 138 -20.07 3.86 9.82
N GLY A 139 -19.52 3.23 8.78
CA GLY A 139 -18.14 3.32 8.37
C GLY A 139 -18.00 3.36 6.84
N LEU A 140 -16.80 3.71 6.37
CA LEU A 140 -16.43 3.61 4.96
C LEU A 140 -15.47 2.46 4.75
N THR A 141 -15.59 1.77 3.62
CA THR A 141 -14.66 0.74 3.18
C THR A 141 -14.30 0.93 1.71
N PRO A 142 -13.04 0.69 1.31
CA PRO A 142 -12.71 0.59 -0.10
C PRO A 142 -13.43 -0.61 -0.74
N LEU A 143 -13.95 -0.40 -1.94
CA LEU A 143 -14.46 -1.49 -2.78
C LEU A 143 -13.29 -2.20 -3.48
N LEU A 144 -13.53 -3.44 -3.87
CA LEU A 144 -12.57 -4.16 -4.71
C LEU A 144 -12.34 -3.39 -6.02
N PRO A 145 -11.08 -3.29 -6.51
CA PRO A 145 -10.77 -2.61 -7.77
C PRO A 145 -11.09 -3.51 -8.99
N LEU A 146 -12.26 -4.14 -8.95
CA LEU A 146 -12.74 -5.05 -9.98
C LEU A 146 -14.00 -4.49 -10.63
N VAL A 147 -14.01 -4.50 -11.95
CA VAL A 147 -15.17 -4.21 -12.77
C VAL A 147 -15.54 -5.48 -13.52
N MET A 148 -16.76 -5.95 -13.39
CA MET A 148 -17.29 -7.12 -14.10
C MET A 148 -18.53 -6.69 -14.89
N ASP A 149 -18.58 -7.02 -16.16
CA ASP A 149 -19.66 -6.65 -17.08
C ASP A 149 -19.98 -5.14 -17.10
N GLY A 150 -18.95 -4.31 -16.90
CA GLY A 150 -19.07 -2.85 -16.86
C GLY A 150 -19.47 -2.29 -15.50
N GLU A 151 -19.69 -3.11 -14.49
CA GLU A 151 -20.10 -2.69 -13.16
C GLU A 151 -19.05 -3.02 -12.10
N ARG A 152 -18.83 -2.12 -11.14
CA ARG A 152 -18.03 -2.36 -9.96
C ARG A 152 -18.84 -3.14 -8.92
N LEU A 153 -18.23 -4.18 -8.34
CA LEU A 153 -18.86 -4.95 -7.28
C LEU A 153 -19.05 -4.09 -6.03
N GLY A 154 -20.29 -3.91 -5.62
CA GLY A 154 -20.68 -3.18 -4.41
C GLY A 154 -20.66 -4.05 -3.14
N VAL A 155 -21.00 -3.44 -2.01
CA VAL A 155 -21.21 -4.16 -0.74
C VAL A 155 -22.52 -4.96 -0.84
N ARG A 156 -22.42 -6.27 -0.64
CA ARG A 156 -23.58 -7.17 -0.63
C ARG A 156 -24.19 -7.33 0.76
N LEU A 157 -23.35 -7.39 1.79
CA LEU A 157 -23.74 -7.56 3.18
C LEU A 157 -22.82 -6.73 4.06
N ASP A 158 -23.37 -6.20 5.14
CA ASP A 158 -22.58 -5.59 6.20
C ASP A 158 -21.77 -6.67 6.97
N PRO A 159 -20.66 -6.34 7.62
CA PRO A 159 -19.95 -7.26 8.48
C PRO A 159 -20.88 -7.83 9.58
N PRO A 160 -20.92 -9.16 9.74
CA PRO A 160 -21.79 -9.78 10.71
C PRO A 160 -21.26 -9.67 12.13
N ARG A 161 -22.13 -9.73 13.10
CA ARG A 161 -21.76 -10.00 14.49
C ARG A 161 -21.47 -11.48 14.69
N LEU A 162 -20.74 -11.80 15.75
CA LEU A 162 -20.48 -13.18 16.11
C LEU A 162 -21.83 -13.91 16.36
N GLY A 163 -22.03 -15.02 15.64
CA GLY A 163 -23.23 -15.84 15.73
C GLY A 163 -24.46 -15.33 14.99
N GLU A 164 -24.40 -14.19 14.30
CA GLU A 164 -25.54 -13.57 13.57
C GLU A 164 -26.11 -14.49 12.47
N HIS A 165 -25.25 -15.24 11.79
CA HIS A 165 -25.68 -16.11 10.69
C HIS A 165 -25.68 -17.61 11.06
N THR A 166 -25.39 -17.98 12.30
CA THR A 166 -25.23 -19.38 12.70
C THR A 166 -26.45 -20.23 12.37
N SER A 167 -27.67 -19.80 12.75
CA SER A 167 -28.89 -20.55 12.45
C SER A 167 -29.09 -20.74 10.96
N ALA A 168 -29.01 -19.65 10.18
CA ALA A 168 -29.23 -19.70 8.73
C ALA A 168 -28.24 -20.61 8.01
N ILE A 169 -26.96 -20.63 8.45
CA ILE A 169 -25.93 -21.51 7.88
C ILE A 169 -26.26 -22.97 8.22
N LEU A 170 -26.60 -23.30 9.48
CA LEU A 170 -26.92 -24.66 9.89
C LEU A 170 -28.20 -25.18 9.21
N GLU A 171 -29.22 -24.34 9.10
CA GLU A 171 -30.44 -24.66 8.37
C GLU A 171 -30.17 -24.97 6.88
N SER A 172 -29.29 -24.18 6.24
CA SER A 172 -28.88 -24.43 4.85
C SER A 172 -28.10 -25.75 4.66
N LEU A 173 -27.52 -26.27 5.74
CA LEU A 173 -26.84 -27.58 5.79
C LEU A 173 -27.77 -28.72 6.18
N GLY A 174 -29.06 -28.45 6.41
CA GLY A 174 -30.09 -29.46 6.72
C GLY A 174 -30.29 -29.76 8.22
N TYR A 175 -29.69 -28.96 9.11
CA TYR A 175 -29.97 -29.10 10.55
C TYR A 175 -31.37 -28.56 10.89
N GLY A 176 -32.14 -29.34 11.64
CA GLY A 176 -33.44 -28.89 12.12
C GLY A 176 -33.32 -27.95 13.33
N VAL A 177 -34.40 -27.21 13.62
CA VAL A 177 -34.44 -26.27 14.75
C VAL A 177 -34.05 -26.93 16.08
N MET A 178 -34.48 -28.19 16.29
CA MET A 178 -34.15 -28.95 17.51
C MET A 178 -32.68 -29.34 17.59
N ASP A 179 -32.07 -29.67 16.46
CA ASP A 179 -30.65 -30.00 16.39
C ASP A 179 -29.80 -28.78 16.69
N ILE A 180 -30.15 -27.64 16.11
CA ILE A 180 -29.48 -26.35 16.33
C ILE A 180 -29.58 -25.96 17.83
N ALA A 181 -30.78 -26.10 18.42
CA ALA A 181 -30.98 -25.84 19.84
C ALA A 181 -30.15 -26.79 20.74
N GLN A 182 -29.97 -28.05 20.32
CA GLN A 182 -29.10 -28.99 21.05
C GLN A 182 -27.62 -28.57 20.93
N LEU A 183 -27.13 -28.21 19.76
CA LEU A 183 -25.77 -27.71 19.54
C LEU A 183 -25.47 -26.46 20.39
N CYS A 184 -26.46 -25.59 20.56
CA CYS A 184 -26.34 -24.42 21.45
C CYS A 184 -26.23 -24.85 22.93
N ARG A 185 -27.10 -25.77 23.39
CA ARG A 185 -27.04 -26.29 24.79
C ARG A 185 -25.72 -26.98 25.11
N ASP A 186 -25.18 -27.70 24.16
CA ASP A 186 -23.91 -28.40 24.27
C ASP A 186 -22.69 -27.47 24.15
N GLY A 187 -22.91 -26.16 23.88
CA GLY A 187 -21.88 -25.16 23.75
C GLY A 187 -21.03 -25.29 22.47
N VAL A 188 -21.49 -26.10 21.51
CA VAL A 188 -20.78 -26.31 20.22
C VAL A 188 -20.90 -25.08 19.33
N VAL A 189 -22.04 -24.43 19.33
CA VAL A 189 -22.31 -23.19 18.55
C VAL A 189 -22.92 -22.12 19.44
N ARG A 190 -22.80 -20.86 19.00
CA ARG A 190 -23.53 -19.75 19.59
C ARG A 190 -24.41 -19.11 18.51
N ILE A 191 -25.63 -18.82 18.88
CA ILE A 191 -26.58 -18.04 18.09
C ILE A 191 -26.68 -16.69 18.75
N ARG A 192 -26.74 -15.64 17.98
CA ARG A 192 -27.14 -14.33 18.49
C ARG A 192 -28.65 -14.32 18.67
N GLU A 193 -29.11 -14.13 19.88
CA GLU A 193 -30.53 -13.84 20.13
C GLU A 193 -30.87 -12.48 19.51
N ALA A 194 -32.04 -12.42 18.86
CA ALA A 194 -32.59 -11.16 18.41
C ALA A 194 -32.87 -10.29 19.65
N ALA A 195 -32.32 -9.08 19.68
CA ALA A 195 -32.56 -8.11 20.74
C ALA A 195 -34.00 -7.61 20.66
#